data_694e9e8059bf5bc8291b9cb23808d3d6
#
_entry.id   694e9e8059bf5bc8291b9cb23808d3d6
#
_cell.length_a   1.000
_cell.length_b   1.000
_cell.length_c   1.000
_cell.angle_alpha   90.00
_cell.angle_beta   90.00
_cell.angle_gamma   90.00
#
_symmetry.space_group_name_H-M   'P 1'
#
loop_
_entity.id
_entity.type
_entity.pdbx_description
1 polymer ?
#
loop_
_entity_poly.entity_id
_entity_poly.type
_entity_poly.pdbx_seq_one_letter_code
_entity_poly.pdbx_strand_id
1 'polypeptide(L)'
;MVVVAGTYVAHAAEAAKGTPAGGDKKKAVLFILTNAATMGSTGKPTGAYLSEITHPYYEFKRAGLEIVFASPKGGVVPLTGIEDARDAESLQFLKDAQLMEALKTTRPLADVKAADYAAIFFPGGHGTMFDLPDSQVVADFTGKFYDAGGVVSAVCHGPAGLVNVKLANGKYLVEGKHVSCFTDSEERAVKLDKAMPFLLESKLEERGAIIAKADNFKMHVVVSERLVTGQNPASAKDVAKEVLLLLKKK
;
A
#
# COMPACT_ATOMS: atom_id res chain seq x y z
N MET A 1 -48.86 -18.06 -66.08
CA MET A 1 -47.90 -17.21 -65.36
C MET A 1 -48.09 -17.44 -63.86
N VAL A 2 -47.31 -18.33 -63.29
CA VAL A 2 -47.44 -18.77 -61.91
C VAL A 2 -46.21 -18.16 -61.12
N VAL A 3 -46.53 -17.32 -60.17
CA VAL A 3 -45.51 -16.72 -59.27
C VAL A 3 -45.38 -17.64 -58.04
N VAL A 4 -44.20 -18.23 -57.84
CA VAL A 4 -43.86 -19.03 -56.66
C VAL A 4 -43.22 -18.10 -55.63
N ALA A 5 -43.92 -17.93 -54.52
CA ALA A 5 -43.38 -17.20 -53.35
C ALA A 5 -42.45 -18.13 -52.55
N GLY A 6 -41.15 -17.80 -52.49
CA GLY A 6 -40.19 -18.50 -51.68
C GLY A 6 -40.22 -17.94 -50.26
N THR A 7 -40.49 -18.80 -49.28
CA THR A 7 -40.38 -18.53 -47.84
C THR A 7 -38.94 -18.63 -47.38
N TYR A 8 -38.37 -17.52 -46.94
CA TYR A 8 -37.10 -17.49 -46.24
C TYR A 8 -37.31 -17.89 -44.79
N VAL A 9 -36.74 -19.01 -44.40
CA VAL A 9 -36.63 -19.41 -43.00
C VAL A 9 -35.31 -18.81 -42.43
N ALA A 10 -35.45 -17.84 -41.56
CA ALA A 10 -34.31 -17.28 -40.82
C ALA A 10 -33.90 -18.26 -39.71
N HIS A 11 -32.72 -18.85 -39.83
CA HIS A 11 -32.06 -19.56 -38.72
C HIS A 11 -31.49 -18.55 -37.77
N ALA A 12 -32.05 -18.47 -36.55
CA ALA A 12 -31.45 -17.76 -35.43
C ALA A 12 -30.21 -18.55 -34.99
N ALA A 13 -29.04 -17.95 -35.17
CA ALA A 13 -27.79 -18.47 -34.60
C ALA A 13 -27.82 -18.29 -33.09
N GLU A 14 -27.88 -19.40 -32.39
CA GLU A 14 -27.72 -19.49 -30.92
C GLU A 14 -26.29 -19.11 -30.56
N ALA A 15 -26.11 -17.92 -29.97
CA ALA A 15 -24.83 -17.47 -29.48
C ALA A 15 -24.41 -18.38 -28.31
N ALA A 16 -23.41 -19.21 -28.54
CA ALA A 16 -22.75 -19.99 -27.51
C ALA A 16 -22.26 -19.05 -26.42
N LYS A 17 -22.80 -19.20 -25.22
CA LYS A 17 -22.28 -18.59 -24.00
C LYS A 17 -20.89 -19.17 -23.74
N GLY A 18 -19.87 -18.45 -24.20
CA GLY A 18 -18.49 -18.73 -23.82
C GLY A 18 -18.33 -18.59 -22.31
N THR A 19 -17.91 -19.67 -21.69
CA THR A 19 -17.40 -19.68 -20.30
C THR A 19 -16.35 -18.57 -20.19
N PRO A 20 -16.37 -17.69 -19.19
CA PRO A 20 -15.31 -16.71 -19.03
C PRO A 20 -13.99 -17.44 -18.78
N ALA A 21 -13.08 -17.31 -19.72
CA ALA A 21 -11.70 -17.73 -19.59
C ALA A 21 -11.10 -17.15 -18.31
N GLY A 22 -10.24 -17.91 -17.66
CA GLY A 22 -9.65 -17.66 -16.36
C GLY A 22 -9.28 -16.21 -16.12
N GLY A 23 -9.68 -15.70 -14.95
CA GLY A 23 -9.53 -14.31 -14.58
C GLY A 23 -8.11 -13.81 -14.83
N ASP A 24 -7.99 -12.72 -15.59
CA ASP A 24 -6.71 -12.02 -15.78
C ASP A 24 -6.09 -11.76 -14.40
N LYS A 25 -4.87 -12.27 -14.22
CA LYS A 25 -4.13 -12.01 -12.97
C LYS A 25 -4.04 -10.50 -12.79
N LYS A 26 -4.49 -10.00 -11.64
CA LYS A 26 -4.36 -8.59 -11.26
C LYS A 26 -2.91 -8.14 -11.45
N LYS A 27 -2.68 -7.12 -12.26
CA LYS A 27 -1.33 -6.67 -12.64
C LYS A 27 -0.89 -5.39 -11.94
N ALA A 28 -1.66 -4.90 -10.95
CA ALA A 28 -1.37 -3.63 -10.30
C ALA A 28 -1.15 -3.78 -8.78
N VAL A 29 -0.29 -2.90 -8.23
CA VAL A 29 -0.09 -2.66 -6.80
C VAL A 29 -0.58 -1.26 -6.47
N LEU A 30 -1.40 -1.13 -5.43
CA LEU A 30 -1.87 0.14 -4.93
C LEU A 30 -0.95 0.64 -3.83
N PHE A 31 -0.34 1.80 -4.00
CA PHE A 31 0.36 2.51 -2.93
C PHE A 31 -0.63 3.45 -2.25
N ILE A 32 -0.79 3.29 -0.94
CA ILE A 32 -1.62 4.15 -0.11
C ILE A 32 -0.71 5.09 0.66
N LEU A 33 -0.75 6.37 0.30
CA LEU A 33 0.16 7.42 0.73
C LEU A 33 -0.54 8.40 1.68
N THR A 34 0.23 9.10 2.50
CA THR A 34 -0.31 10.14 3.39
C THR A 34 -0.61 11.46 2.65
N ASN A 35 -1.64 12.17 3.11
CA ASN A 35 -1.88 13.57 2.74
C ASN A 35 -1.35 14.56 3.81
N ALA A 36 -0.84 14.08 4.95
CA ALA A 36 -0.41 14.95 6.03
C ALA A 36 0.89 15.67 5.68
N ALA A 37 0.82 16.99 5.61
CA ALA A 37 1.96 17.88 5.30
C ALA A 37 2.61 18.47 6.55
N THR A 38 1.94 18.35 7.71
CA THR A 38 2.37 18.98 8.96
C THR A 38 2.37 17.96 10.09
N MET A 39 3.42 17.95 10.88
CA MET A 39 3.62 17.08 12.02
C MET A 39 2.82 17.57 13.22
N GLY A 40 1.51 17.32 13.19
CA GLY A 40 0.57 17.69 14.24
C GLY A 40 0.69 19.15 14.67
N SER A 41 0.64 19.39 15.98
CA SER A 41 0.74 20.73 16.58
C SER A 41 2.14 21.36 16.53
N THR A 42 3.17 20.61 16.10
CA THR A 42 4.53 21.14 16.03
C THR A 42 4.74 22.16 14.91
N GLY A 43 3.86 22.16 13.90
CA GLY A 43 3.98 23.00 12.70
C GLY A 43 5.12 22.61 11.77
N LYS A 44 5.92 21.59 12.10
CA LYS A 44 7.03 21.11 11.24
C LYS A 44 6.49 20.40 10.00
N PRO A 45 7.15 20.55 8.85
CA PRO A 45 6.78 19.80 7.65
C PRO A 45 6.98 18.30 7.85
N THR A 46 6.10 17.51 7.23
CA THR A 46 6.17 16.06 7.19
C THR A 46 5.58 15.54 5.89
N GLY A 47 5.58 14.22 5.69
CA GLY A 47 5.05 13.59 4.48
C GLY A 47 5.42 12.12 4.39
N ALA A 48 5.29 11.57 3.19
CA ALA A 48 5.80 10.25 2.85
C ALA A 48 7.31 10.29 2.61
N TYR A 49 8.05 9.26 3.03
CA TYR A 49 9.49 9.22 2.87
C TYR A 49 9.88 8.71 1.48
N LEU A 50 10.65 9.49 0.74
CA LEU A 50 10.90 9.29 -0.69
C LEU A 50 11.39 7.88 -1.03
N SER A 51 12.44 7.38 -0.37
CA SER A 51 13.04 6.08 -0.70
C SER A 51 12.09 4.90 -0.44
N GLU A 52 11.11 5.07 0.43
CA GLU A 52 10.09 4.07 0.71
C GLU A 52 8.98 4.03 -0.35
N ILE A 53 8.91 5.04 -1.19
CA ILE A 53 8.11 5.02 -2.42
C ILE A 53 8.95 4.47 -3.57
N THR A 54 10.15 5.00 -3.77
CA THR A 54 10.94 4.78 -4.99
C THR A 54 11.50 3.37 -5.08
N HIS A 55 12.06 2.82 -4.00
CA HIS A 55 12.64 1.48 -4.00
C HIS A 55 11.59 0.41 -4.28
N PRO A 56 10.44 0.34 -3.57
CA PRO A 56 9.38 -0.61 -3.89
C PRO A 56 8.76 -0.37 -5.27
N TYR A 57 8.61 0.89 -5.69
CA TYR A 57 8.10 1.23 -7.01
C TYR A 57 8.92 0.53 -8.10
N TYR A 58 10.24 0.64 -8.07
CA TYR A 58 11.09 0.03 -9.08
C TYR A 58 11.16 -1.50 -8.96
N GLU A 59 11.03 -2.08 -7.75
CA GLU A 59 10.93 -3.54 -7.61
C GLU A 59 9.65 -4.07 -8.28
N PHE A 60 8.49 -3.47 -8.01
CA PHE A 60 7.24 -3.87 -8.65
C PHE A 60 7.24 -3.62 -10.15
N LYS A 61 7.79 -2.49 -10.59
CA LYS A 61 7.90 -2.15 -12.02
C LYS A 61 8.77 -3.15 -12.79
N ARG A 62 9.92 -3.54 -12.23
CA ARG A 62 10.78 -4.58 -12.82
C ARG A 62 10.08 -5.95 -12.91
N ALA A 63 9.16 -6.22 -12.02
CA ALA A 63 8.34 -7.44 -12.06
C ALA A 63 7.15 -7.35 -13.04
N GLY A 64 7.02 -6.26 -13.78
CA GLY A 64 5.95 -6.05 -14.77
C GLY A 64 4.60 -5.66 -14.16
N LEU A 65 4.57 -5.19 -12.91
CA LEU A 65 3.36 -4.71 -12.27
C LEU A 65 3.19 -3.21 -12.52
N GLU A 66 1.94 -2.80 -12.67
CA GLU A 66 1.55 -1.39 -12.65
C GLU A 66 1.48 -0.89 -11.21
N ILE A 67 1.82 0.37 -10.99
CA ILE A 67 1.71 1.02 -9.69
C ILE A 67 0.73 2.18 -9.79
N VAL A 68 -0.22 2.21 -8.87
CA VAL A 68 -1.20 3.28 -8.75
C VAL A 68 -1.04 3.92 -7.39
N PHE A 69 -1.03 5.25 -7.37
CA PHE A 69 -0.97 6.02 -6.13
C PHE A 69 -2.37 6.49 -5.71
N ALA A 70 -2.70 6.23 -4.45
CA ALA A 70 -3.90 6.74 -3.80
C ALA A 70 -3.51 7.34 -2.44
N SER A 71 -4.38 8.17 -1.92
CA SER A 71 -4.27 8.71 -0.56
C SER A 71 -5.67 8.85 0.05
N PRO A 72 -5.82 9.02 1.36
CA PRO A 72 -7.15 9.07 1.98
C PRO A 72 -8.10 10.06 1.31
N LYS A 73 -7.59 11.24 0.91
CA LYS A 73 -8.38 12.33 0.31
C LYS A 73 -8.13 12.54 -1.17
N GLY A 74 -7.15 11.84 -1.74
CA GLY A 74 -6.62 12.17 -3.08
C GLY A 74 -5.76 13.43 -3.07
N GLY A 75 -5.28 13.84 -4.26
CA GLY A 75 -4.49 15.05 -4.44
C GLY A 75 -3.03 14.90 -4.00
N VAL A 76 -2.48 15.95 -3.42
CA VAL A 76 -1.05 16.06 -3.15
C VAL A 76 -0.58 15.14 -2.03
N VAL A 77 0.50 14.44 -2.28
CA VAL A 77 1.31 13.72 -1.30
C VAL A 77 2.54 14.55 -0.98
N PRO A 78 2.69 15.07 0.25
CA PRO A 78 3.91 15.74 0.66
C PRO A 78 5.03 14.71 0.81
N LEU A 79 6.24 15.10 0.41
CA LEU A 79 7.43 14.25 0.45
C LEU A 79 8.44 14.75 1.46
N THR A 80 9.14 13.82 2.11
CA THR A 80 10.33 14.05 2.94
C THR A 80 11.49 13.17 2.46
N GLY A 81 12.72 13.48 2.87
CA GLY A 81 13.92 12.74 2.47
C GLY A 81 14.35 13.00 1.02
N ILE A 82 13.87 14.07 0.39
CA ILE A 82 14.30 14.49 -0.95
C ILE A 82 15.75 14.95 -0.92
N GLU A 83 16.09 15.72 0.11
CA GLU A 83 17.44 16.24 0.35
C GLU A 83 18.48 15.14 0.63
N ASP A 84 18.02 13.99 1.09
CA ASP A 84 18.87 12.83 1.38
C ASP A 84 19.04 11.87 0.19
N ALA A 85 18.29 12.09 -0.89
CA ALA A 85 18.32 11.22 -2.06
C ALA A 85 19.72 11.19 -2.69
N ARG A 86 20.36 10.01 -2.69
CA ARG A 86 21.68 9.78 -3.30
C ARG A 86 21.67 8.55 -4.21
N ASP A 87 20.72 7.64 -4.01
CA ASP A 87 20.61 6.43 -4.81
C ASP A 87 20.00 6.69 -6.20
N ALA A 88 20.34 5.83 -7.14
CA ALA A 88 19.95 6.00 -8.54
C ALA A 88 18.43 5.94 -8.74
N GLU A 89 17.72 5.09 -7.98
CA GLU A 89 16.27 4.90 -8.09
C GLU A 89 15.52 6.15 -7.62
N SER A 90 15.89 6.72 -6.47
CA SER A 90 15.30 7.96 -5.97
C SER A 90 15.59 9.15 -6.90
N LEU A 91 16.82 9.28 -7.37
CA LEU A 91 17.19 10.35 -8.29
C LEU A 91 16.49 10.23 -9.67
N GLN A 92 16.30 9.01 -10.16
CA GLN A 92 15.55 8.76 -11.39
C GLN A 92 14.08 9.10 -11.22
N PHE A 93 13.47 8.70 -10.10
CA PHE A 93 12.08 8.98 -9.79
C PHE A 93 11.79 10.49 -9.74
N LEU A 94 12.66 11.25 -9.05
CA LEU A 94 12.53 12.71 -8.94
C LEU A 94 12.63 13.44 -10.28
N LYS A 95 13.34 12.86 -11.26
CA LYS A 95 13.46 13.41 -12.63
C LYS A 95 12.28 13.06 -13.54
N ASP A 96 11.47 12.10 -13.16
CA ASP A 96 10.30 11.68 -13.93
C ASP A 96 9.11 12.61 -13.62
N ALA A 97 8.84 13.53 -14.54
CA ALA A 97 7.78 14.51 -14.39
C ALA A 97 6.39 13.88 -14.27
N GLN A 98 6.17 12.71 -14.89
CA GLN A 98 4.88 12.01 -14.83
C GLN A 98 4.66 11.39 -13.44
N LEU A 99 5.72 10.79 -12.85
CA LEU A 99 5.65 10.23 -11.49
C LEU A 99 5.48 11.33 -10.45
N MET A 100 6.21 12.44 -10.60
CA MET A 100 6.05 13.59 -9.69
C MET A 100 4.66 14.22 -9.79
N GLU A 101 4.07 14.27 -10.99
CA GLU A 101 2.70 14.75 -11.15
C GLU A 101 1.67 13.75 -10.58
N ALA A 102 1.91 12.45 -10.74
CA ALA A 102 1.06 11.42 -10.14
C ALA A 102 1.02 11.49 -8.60
N LEU A 103 2.09 11.94 -7.94
CA LEU A 103 2.12 12.19 -6.49
C LEU A 103 1.39 13.49 -6.08
N LYS A 104 1.16 14.40 -7.02
CA LYS A 104 0.35 15.62 -6.77
C LYS A 104 -1.14 15.39 -7.00
N THR A 105 -1.48 14.35 -7.77
CA THR A 105 -2.84 14.06 -8.23
C THR A 105 -3.27 12.63 -7.90
N THR A 106 -2.93 12.16 -6.69
CA THR A 106 -3.32 10.80 -6.25
C THR A 106 -4.84 10.63 -6.23
N ARG A 107 -5.29 9.38 -6.41
CA ARG A 107 -6.73 9.06 -6.35
C ARG A 107 -7.22 9.12 -4.91
N PRO A 108 -8.43 9.66 -4.64
CA PRO A 108 -9.09 9.44 -3.36
C PRO A 108 -9.29 7.93 -3.15
N LEU A 109 -8.91 7.41 -1.99
CA LEU A 109 -9.00 5.96 -1.74
C LEU A 109 -10.44 5.43 -1.82
N ALA A 110 -11.44 6.28 -1.53
CA ALA A 110 -12.85 5.95 -1.66
C ALA A 110 -13.28 5.61 -3.10
N ASP A 111 -12.57 6.14 -4.11
CA ASP A 111 -12.87 5.93 -5.54
C ASP A 111 -12.12 4.71 -6.11
N VAL A 112 -11.32 4.02 -5.28
CA VAL A 112 -10.50 2.90 -5.71
C VAL A 112 -11.24 1.58 -5.55
N LYS A 113 -11.23 0.75 -6.59
CA LYS A 113 -11.82 -0.60 -6.56
C LYS A 113 -10.76 -1.61 -6.12
N ALA A 114 -10.92 -2.19 -4.94
CA ALA A 114 -10.00 -3.18 -4.38
C ALA A 114 -9.76 -4.39 -5.32
N ALA A 115 -10.75 -4.73 -6.15
CA ALA A 115 -10.68 -5.85 -7.09
C ALA A 115 -9.62 -5.68 -8.19
N ASP A 116 -9.16 -4.46 -8.46
CA ASP A 116 -8.21 -4.17 -9.53
C ASP A 116 -6.74 -4.45 -9.12
N TYR A 117 -6.47 -4.69 -7.83
CA TYR A 117 -5.12 -4.79 -7.29
C TYR A 117 -4.78 -6.17 -6.76
N ALA A 118 -3.53 -6.59 -6.95
CA ALA A 118 -2.97 -7.82 -6.41
C ALA A 118 -2.43 -7.63 -4.98
N ALA A 119 -1.90 -6.45 -4.69
CA ALA A 119 -1.36 -6.07 -3.40
C ALA A 119 -1.61 -4.59 -3.10
N ILE A 120 -1.58 -4.24 -1.82
CA ILE A 120 -1.49 -2.86 -1.36
C ILE A 120 -0.19 -2.66 -0.59
N PHE A 121 0.38 -1.47 -0.71
CA PHE A 121 1.65 -1.09 -0.09
C PHE A 121 1.49 0.26 0.59
N PHE A 122 1.87 0.33 1.87
CA PHE A 122 1.92 1.55 2.66
C PHE A 122 3.38 1.99 2.84
N PRO A 123 3.90 2.93 2.03
CA PRO A 123 5.14 3.61 2.36
C PRO A 123 4.98 4.37 3.67
N GLY A 124 6.07 4.52 4.41
CA GLY A 124 6.03 5.30 5.63
C GLY A 124 6.40 6.77 5.41
N GLY A 125 7.15 7.29 6.35
CA GLY A 125 7.34 8.71 6.62
C GLY A 125 6.40 9.14 7.74
N HIS A 126 6.85 10.09 8.57
CA HIS A 126 6.12 10.49 9.78
C HIS A 126 4.72 11.06 9.50
N GLY A 127 4.46 11.53 8.27
CA GLY A 127 3.13 12.01 7.86
C GLY A 127 2.04 10.96 8.06
N THR A 128 2.33 9.69 7.82
CA THR A 128 1.38 8.59 7.96
C THR A 128 0.77 8.48 9.36
N MET A 129 1.50 8.94 10.39
CA MET A 129 1.05 8.91 11.78
C MET A 129 -0.11 9.87 12.07
N PHE A 130 -0.33 10.87 11.20
CA PHE A 130 -1.27 11.97 11.44
C PHE A 130 -2.58 11.87 10.66
N ASP A 131 -2.66 10.98 9.68
CA ASP A 131 -3.89 10.83 8.88
C ASP A 131 -4.34 9.39 8.66
N LEU A 132 -3.42 8.42 8.57
CA LEU A 132 -3.81 7.05 8.25
C LEU A 132 -4.53 6.33 9.40
N PRO A 133 -4.10 6.44 10.69
CA PRO A 133 -4.75 5.72 11.79
C PRO A 133 -6.22 6.07 11.97
N ASP A 134 -6.59 7.34 11.78
CA ASP A 134 -7.94 7.84 12.00
C ASP A 134 -8.79 7.83 10.72
N SER A 135 -8.24 7.35 9.61
CA SER A 135 -8.93 7.28 8.33
C SER A 135 -9.79 6.03 8.23
N GLN A 136 -11.12 6.17 8.44
CA GLN A 136 -12.05 5.07 8.30
C GLN A 136 -12.00 4.43 6.89
N VAL A 137 -11.81 5.25 5.84
CA VAL A 137 -11.69 4.73 4.47
C VAL A 137 -10.47 3.83 4.30
N VAL A 138 -9.34 4.16 4.94
CA VAL A 138 -8.13 3.30 4.94
C VAL A 138 -8.41 2.00 5.68
N ALA A 139 -9.00 2.07 6.87
CA ALA A 139 -9.31 0.91 7.68
C ALA A 139 -10.26 -0.07 6.96
N ASP A 140 -11.37 0.45 6.44
CA ASP A 140 -12.39 -0.36 5.75
C ASP A 140 -11.86 -0.97 4.45
N PHE A 141 -11.14 -0.17 3.65
CA PHE A 141 -10.55 -0.64 2.40
C PHE A 141 -9.55 -1.77 2.66
N THR A 142 -8.64 -1.57 3.60
CA THR A 142 -7.57 -2.53 3.92
C THR A 142 -8.13 -3.81 4.50
N GLY A 143 -9.11 -3.73 5.42
CA GLY A 143 -9.76 -4.90 6.01
C GLY A 143 -10.47 -5.75 4.95
N LYS A 144 -11.31 -5.12 4.13
CA LYS A 144 -12.01 -5.80 3.01
C LYS A 144 -11.04 -6.40 2.00
N PHE A 145 -9.96 -5.68 1.68
CA PHE A 145 -8.92 -6.16 0.75
C PHE A 145 -8.21 -7.40 1.29
N TYR A 146 -7.85 -7.41 2.58
CA TYR A 146 -7.22 -8.56 3.22
C TYR A 146 -8.18 -9.74 3.32
N ASP A 147 -9.44 -9.53 3.73
CA ASP A 147 -10.47 -10.58 3.82
C ASP A 147 -10.75 -11.22 2.45
N ALA A 148 -10.67 -10.44 1.37
CA ALA A 148 -10.78 -10.93 0.00
C ALA A 148 -9.52 -11.68 -0.50
N GLY A 149 -8.53 -11.93 0.38
CA GLY A 149 -7.31 -12.65 0.06
C GLY A 149 -6.19 -11.77 -0.52
N GLY A 150 -6.28 -10.45 -0.47
CA GLY A 150 -5.25 -9.52 -0.91
C GLY A 150 -3.97 -9.61 -0.07
N VAL A 151 -2.84 -9.21 -0.66
CA VAL A 151 -1.56 -9.05 0.06
C VAL A 151 -1.46 -7.62 0.56
N VAL A 152 -1.28 -7.46 1.87
CA VAL A 152 -1.11 -6.16 2.52
C VAL A 152 0.34 -5.99 2.93
N SER A 153 0.92 -4.84 2.65
CA SER A 153 2.31 -4.57 3.03
C SER A 153 2.51 -3.14 3.50
N ALA A 154 3.49 -2.95 4.40
CA ALA A 154 3.79 -1.66 4.97
C ALA A 154 5.26 -1.59 5.42
N VAL A 155 5.85 -0.40 5.48
CA VAL A 155 7.23 -0.21 5.94
C VAL A 155 7.35 1.05 6.80
N CYS A 156 8.27 1.01 7.78
CA CYS A 156 8.62 2.15 8.64
C CYS A 156 7.40 2.63 9.44
N HIS A 157 6.90 3.85 9.15
CA HIS A 157 5.65 4.35 9.72
C HIS A 157 4.39 3.96 8.93
N GLY A 158 4.53 3.31 7.76
CA GLY A 158 3.40 2.82 6.98
C GLY A 158 2.42 1.93 7.76
N PRO A 159 2.86 1.07 8.70
CA PRO A 159 1.98 0.29 9.56
C PRO A 159 1.02 1.12 10.43
N ALA A 160 1.18 2.46 10.52
CA ALA A 160 0.18 3.35 11.10
C ALA A 160 -1.20 3.18 10.42
N GLY A 161 -1.22 2.91 9.12
CA GLY A 161 -2.43 2.60 8.38
C GLY A 161 -3.10 1.27 8.77
N LEU A 162 -2.42 0.43 9.56
CA LEU A 162 -2.94 -0.87 10.00
C LEU A 162 -3.51 -0.85 11.42
N VAL A 163 -3.21 0.19 12.20
CA VAL A 163 -3.51 0.29 13.65
C VAL A 163 -4.98 0.06 13.97
N ASN A 164 -5.89 0.56 13.15
CA ASN A 164 -7.34 0.46 13.38
C ASN A 164 -8.07 -0.42 12.34
N VAL A 165 -7.33 -1.18 11.53
CA VAL A 165 -7.93 -2.10 10.56
C VAL A 165 -8.55 -3.29 11.27
N LYS A 166 -9.86 -3.49 11.08
CA LYS A 166 -10.59 -4.66 11.54
C LYS A 166 -10.99 -5.55 10.38
N LEU A 167 -10.91 -6.85 10.61
CA LEU A 167 -11.37 -7.89 9.69
C LEU A 167 -12.85 -8.21 9.92
N ALA A 168 -13.47 -8.94 9.03
CA ALA A 168 -14.87 -9.34 9.11
C ALA A 168 -15.21 -10.12 10.40
N ASN A 169 -14.24 -10.79 11.01
CA ASN A 169 -14.39 -11.48 12.29
C ASN A 169 -14.32 -10.55 13.52
N GLY A 170 -14.20 -9.24 13.34
CA GLY A 170 -14.11 -8.22 14.39
C GLY A 170 -12.73 -8.01 15.01
N LYS A 171 -11.74 -8.86 14.68
CA LYS A 171 -10.38 -8.76 15.19
C LYS A 171 -9.57 -7.70 14.44
N TYR A 172 -8.55 -7.14 15.09
CA TYR A 172 -7.59 -6.31 14.37
C TYR A 172 -6.80 -7.13 13.36
N LEU A 173 -6.50 -6.56 12.20
CA LEU A 173 -5.69 -7.22 11.16
C LEU A 173 -4.37 -7.74 11.72
N VAL A 174 -3.75 -6.98 12.61
CA VAL A 174 -2.44 -7.28 13.19
C VAL A 174 -2.51 -8.24 14.39
N GLU A 175 -3.71 -8.52 14.94
CA GLU A 175 -3.89 -9.37 16.13
C GLU A 175 -3.34 -10.79 15.89
N GLY A 176 -2.39 -11.19 16.73
CA GLY A 176 -1.70 -12.48 16.65
C GLY A 176 -0.70 -12.63 15.51
N LYS A 177 -0.46 -11.58 14.73
CA LYS A 177 0.51 -11.61 13.63
C LYS A 177 1.84 -10.99 14.02
N HIS A 178 2.93 -11.55 13.48
CA HIS A 178 4.24 -10.91 13.56
C HIS A 178 4.26 -9.67 12.67
N VAL A 179 4.68 -8.55 13.25
CA VAL A 179 4.72 -7.24 12.59
C VAL A 179 6.04 -6.55 12.88
N SER A 180 6.60 -5.89 11.89
CA SER A 180 7.73 -4.99 12.02
C SER A 180 7.31 -3.57 11.62
N CYS A 181 7.80 -2.57 12.33
CA CYS A 181 7.51 -1.16 12.08
C CYS A 181 8.66 -0.30 12.58
N PHE A 182 8.63 1.00 12.33
CA PHE A 182 9.54 1.94 12.97
C PHE A 182 9.37 1.83 14.48
N THR A 183 10.46 1.50 15.17
CA THR A 183 10.39 1.10 16.57
C THR A 183 10.36 2.33 17.50
N ASP A 184 9.85 2.12 18.72
CA ASP A 184 9.87 3.15 19.77
C ASP A 184 11.31 3.61 20.09
N SER A 185 12.29 2.71 19.96
CA SER A 185 13.69 3.03 20.16
C SER A 185 14.27 3.87 19.01
N GLU A 186 13.87 3.58 17.77
CA GLU A 186 14.22 4.41 16.60
C GLU A 186 13.58 5.79 16.71
N GLU A 187 12.31 5.88 17.14
CA GLU A 187 11.61 7.17 17.30
C GLU A 187 12.30 8.06 18.35
N ARG A 188 12.74 7.46 19.48
CA ARG A 188 13.54 8.17 20.50
C ARG A 188 14.91 8.57 19.97
N ALA A 189 15.55 7.72 19.15
CA ALA A 189 16.87 8.01 18.56
C ALA A 189 16.81 9.22 17.62
N VAL A 190 15.73 9.38 16.84
CA VAL A 190 15.50 10.56 15.98
C VAL A 190 14.87 11.74 16.75
N LYS A 191 14.58 11.59 18.05
CA LYS A 191 14.02 12.63 18.94
C LYS A 191 12.65 13.16 18.49
N LEU A 192 11.83 12.29 17.91
CA LEU A 192 10.46 12.62 17.48
C LEU A 192 9.38 11.93 18.32
N ASP A 193 9.77 11.14 19.32
CA ASP A 193 8.86 10.40 20.20
C ASP A 193 7.79 11.26 20.86
N LYS A 194 8.10 12.52 21.17
CA LYS A 194 7.16 13.49 21.76
C LYS A 194 6.32 14.25 20.74
N ALA A 195 6.70 14.17 19.47
CA ALA A 195 5.97 14.83 18.39
C ALA A 195 4.91 13.93 17.76
N MET A 196 5.04 12.61 17.93
CA MET A 196 4.10 11.64 17.43
C MET A 196 2.83 11.58 18.29
N PRO A 197 1.64 11.33 17.69
CA PRO A 197 0.39 11.19 18.43
C PRO A 197 0.40 9.95 19.36
N PHE A 198 1.19 8.96 19.02
CA PHE A 198 1.48 7.75 19.81
C PHE A 198 2.77 7.10 19.28
N LEU A 199 3.36 6.20 20.06
CA LEU A 199 4.47 5.37 19.59
C LEU A 199 3.93 4.17 18.81
N LEU A 200 4.38 4.00 17.57
CA LEU A 200 3.77 3.06 16.62
C LEU A 200 3.93 1.60 17.05
N GLU A 201 5.13 1.21 17.48
CA GLU A 201 5.42 -0.13 18.00
C GLU A 201 4.46 -0.46 19.15
N SER A 202 4.44 0.39 20.19
CA SER A 202 3.55 0.22 21.35
C SER A 202 2.07 0.15 20.95
N LYS A 203 1.63 0.96 19.98
CA LYS A 203 0.24 0.95 19.53
C LYS A 203 -0.13 -0.33 18.78
N LEU A 204 0.76 -0.87 17.97
CA LEU A 204 0.53 -2.14 17.29
C LEU A 204 0.50 -3.31 18.29
N GLU A 205 1.35 -3.31 19.32
CA GLU A 205 1.29 -4.27 20.42
C GLU A 205 -0.06 -4.19 21.17
N GLU A 206 -0.55 -2.98 21.46
CA GLU A 206 -1.89 -2.76 22.04
C GLU A 206 -3.01 -3.37 21.18
N ARG A 207 -2.82 -3.42 19.84
CA ARG A 207 -3.75 -4.07 18.91
C ARG A 207 -3.53 -5.58 18.76
N GLY A 208 -2.65 -6.16 19.58
CA GLY A 208 -2.36 -7.59 19.62
C GLY A 208 -1.33 -8.09 18.63
N ALA A 209 -0.55 -7.19 18.00
CA ALA A 209 0.58 -7.59 17.17
C ALA A 209 1.72 -8.19 18.01
N ILE A 210 2.44 -9.14 17.42
CA ILE A 210 3.68 -9.69 17.97
C ILE A 210 4.82 -8.96 17.26
N ILE A 211 5.46 -8.02 17.96
CA ILE A 211 6.52 -7.23 17.34
C ILE A 211 7.77 -8.08 17.12
N ALA A 212 8.28 -8.01 15.89
CA ALA A 212 9.57 -8.58 15.51
C ALA A 212 10.45 -7.48 14.93
N LYS A 213 11.64 -7.32 15.49
CA LYS A 213 12.55 -6.21 15.17
C LYS A 213 14.03 -6.60 15.24
N ALA A 214 14.85 -5.88 14.51
CA ALA A 214 16.30 -5.86 14.62
C ALA A 214 16.77 -4.62 15.38
N ASP A 215 18.09 -4.42 15.47
CA ASP A 215 18.68 -3.19 15.99
C ASP A 215 18.21 -1.97 15.20
N ASN A 216 18.27 -0.80 15.82
CA ASN A 216 17.86 0.46 15.23
C ASN A 216 18.47 0.67 13.83
N PHE A 217 17.65 1.07 12.89
CA PHE A 217 18.00 1.39 11.49
C PHE A 217 18.60 0.22 10.70
N LYS A 218 18.53 -1.01 11.22
CA LYS A 218 18.86 -2.22 10.45
C LYS A 218 17.66 -2.71 9.67
N MET A 219 17.93 -3.25 8.49
CA MET A 219 16.91 -3.89 7.66
C MET A 219 16.30 -5.07 8.43
N HIS A 220 14.98 -5.08 8.53
CA HIS A 220 14.21 -6.20 9.07
C HIS A 220 12.85 -6.29 8.39
N VAL A 221 12.52 -7.46 7.85
CA VAL A 221 11.26 -7.72 7.17
C VAL A 221 10.60 -8.95 7.76
N VAL A 222 9.30 -8.87 7.96
CA VAL A 222 8.48 -9.95 8.51
C VAL A 222 7.35 -10.28 7.55
N VAL A 223 7.14 -11.57 7.33
CA VAL A 223 5.99 -12.09 6.59
C VAL A 223 5.13 -12.89 7.56
N SER A 224 3.89 -12.47 7.72
CA SER A 224 2.89 -13.16 8.55
C SER A 224 1.63 -13.39 7.71
N GLU A 225 1.44 -14.62 7.22
CA GLU A 225 0.42 -14.95 6.23
C GLU A 225 0.53 -14.09 4.94
N ARG A 226 -0.41 -13.17 4.71
CA ARG A 226 -0.44 -12.23 3.58
C ARG A 226 -0.13 -10.79 4.02
N LEU A 227 0.38 -10.62 5.21
CA LEU A 227 0.88 -9.35 5.73
C LEU A 227 2.40 -9.33 5.66
N VAL A 228 2.98 -8.33 4.99
CA VAL A 228 4.43 -8.13 4.88
C VAL A 228 4.77 -6.77 5.46
N THR A 229 5.63 -6.74 6.47
CA THR A 229 6.01 -5.48 7.12
C THR A 229 7.51 -5.34 7.28
N GLY A 230 8.00 -4.10 7.19
CA GLY A 230 9.41 -3.76 7.34
C GLY A 230 9.64 -2.65 8.35
N GLN A 231 10.79 -2.70 9.04
CA GLN A 231 11.05 -1.87 10.21
C GLN A 231 11.28 -0.38 9.88
N ASN A 232 12.01 -0.09 8.81
CA ASN A 232 12.55 1.24 8.52
C ASN A 232 12.85 1.39 7.02
N PRO A 233 13.34 2.55 6.55
CA PRO A 233 13.61 2.78 5.12
C PRO A 233 14.52 1.73 4.48
N ALA A 234 15.50 1.18 5.23
CA ALA A 234 16.40 0.14 4.73
C ALA A 234 15.65 -1.17 4.36
N SER A 235 14.45 -1.37 4.90
CA SER A 235 13.62 -2.56 4.66
C SER A 235 12.72 -2.44 3.42
N ALA A 236 12.52 -1.24 2.88
CA ALA A 236 11.48 -0.96 1.89
C ALA A 236 11.57 -1.83 0.63
N LYS A 237 12.78 -1.99 0.09
CA LYS A 237 13.04 -2.82 -1.08
C LYS A 237 12.73 -4.30 -0.84
N ASP A 238 13.11 -4.82 0.30
CA ASP A 238 12.92 -6.22 0.64
C ASP A 238 11.47 -6.55 0.99
N VAL A 239 10.71 -5.61 1.56
CA VAL A 239 9.24 -5.74 1.68
C VAL A 239 8.60 -5.96 0.31
N ALA A 240 8.99 -5.17 -0.71
CA ALA A 240 8.45 -5.36 -2.07
C ALA A 240 8.81 -6.72 -2.66
N LYS A 241 10.03 -7.22 -2.44
CA LYS A 241 10.45 -8.57 -2.88
C LYS A 241 9.61 -9.67 -2.22
N GLU A 242 9.36 -9.59 -0.92
CA GLU A 242 8.51 -10.56 -0.21
C GLU A 242 7.07 -10.53 -0.73
N VAL A 243 6.51 -9.34 -1.02
CA VAL A 243 5.21 -9.21 -1.68
C VAL A 243 5.21 -9.95 -3.01
N LEU A 244 6.24 -9.74 -3.85
CA LEU A 244 6.36 -10.43 -5.14
C LEU A 244 6.45 -11.95 -4.99
N LEU A 245 7.11 -12.46 -3.96
CA LEU A 245 7.16 -13.89 -3.67
C LEU A 245 5.77 -14.44 -3.29
N LEU A 246 4.99 -13.71 -2.50
CA LEU A 246 3.61 -14.09 -2.17
C LEU A 246 2.69 -14.08 -3.39
N LEU A 247 2.85 -13.10 -4.29
CA LEU A 247 2.03 -13.01 -5.50
C LEU A 247 2.32 -14.13 -6.51
N LYS A 248 3.54 -14.68 -6.52
CA LYS A 248 3.91 -15.82 -7.38
C LYS A 248 3.33 -17.15 -6.90
N LYS A 249 2.98 -17.26 -5.61
CA LYS A 249 2.42 -18.48 -5.01
C LYS A 249 0.90 -18.62 -5.20
N LYS A 250 0.26 -17.59 -5.72
CA LYS A 250 -1.17 -17.54 -6.07
C LYS A 250 -1.36 -17.88 -7.56
#